data_b14ee712ccf0f97b94e05d52c8c9c00c
#
_entry.id   b14ee712ccf0f97b94e05d52c8c9c00c
#
_cell.length_a   1.000
_cell.length_b   1.000
_cell.length_c   1.000
_cell.angle_alpha   90.00
_cell.angle_beta   90.00
_cell.angle_gamma   90.00
#
_symmetry.space_group_name_H-M   'P 1'
#
loop_
_entity.id
_entity.type
_entity.pdbx_description
1 polymer ?
#
loop_
_entity_poly.entity_id
_entity_poly.type
_entity_poly.pdbx_seq_one_letter_code
_entity_poly.pdbx_strand_id
1 'polypeptide(L)'
;MSTALIILAAGQGTRMKSDLPKVLHQIAHAPMLVHAMKAGQVLEPEKIVVVAGHGAELVQAAALEWDESALIANQNEQLGTAHAVAQAGPQLEGFEGDAIVLYGDTPFIRPETLEKMAAARAEHDVVVLGFEAQDPGRYGRLVMQGDTLERIVEFKDASDEERAITFCNSGVIAAPAKLLFDLIAEVKNENAAGEYYLTDIIGIARAKGLSATAVACDESETMGVNSRAELAQAEAAFQATARAEALDNGITMHAPETVHFAHDTHVGRDTIIEPNVIFGPGVTVESGARLRAFSHLEGAHVSRGAIVGPYARLRPGAELAEDTHIGNFVEVKNATIGEGSKANHLTYIGDATIGDGTNIGAGTITCNYDGVMKHQTTIGDRVFVGSNTMLVAPVSLGDDAMTGSGSVVTNDVPDGALALARARQETKPGMARKMVELLKAKKKRKEAK
;
A
#
# COMPACT_ATOMS: atom_id res chain seq x y z
N MET A 1 -14.91 -22.68 13.39
CA MET A 1 -14.93 -22.15 14.78
C MET A 1 -14.72 -20.65 14.65
N SER A 2 -15.36 -19.84 15.51
CA SER A 2 -15.10 -18.40 15.52
C SER A 2 -13.63 -18.11 15.85
N THR A 3 -13.03 -17.12 15.20
CA THR A 3 -11.64 -16.73 15.42
C THR A 3 -11.57 -15.27 15.87
N ALA A 4 -10.69 -14.98 16.80
CA ALA A 4 -10.30 -13.63 17.17
C ALA A 4 -8.81 -13.42 16.86
N LEU A 5 -8.46 -12.26 16.31
CA LEU A 5 -7.07 -11.85 16.14
C LEU A 5 -6.67 -10.91 17.27
N ILE A 6 -5.51 -11.13 17.85
CA ILE A 6 -4.88 -10.22 18.80
C ILE A 6 -3.57 -9.75 18.19
N ILE A 7 -3.47 -8.48 17.82
CA ILE A 7 -2.30 -7.95 17.12
C ILE A 7 -1.50 -7.05 18.06
N LEU A 8 -0.27 -7.45 18.36
CA LEU A 8 0.61 -6.72 19.27
C LEU A 8 1.28 -5.55 18.56
N ALA A 9 0.94 -4.33 18.95
CA ALA A 9 1.41 -3.08 18.36
C ALA A 9 1.91 -2.07 19.41
N ALA A 10 2.22 -2.52 20.65
CA ALA A 10 2.54 -1.64 21.79
C ALA A 10 4.02 -1.26 21.90
N GLY A 11 4.91 -1.83 21.11
CA GLY A 11 6.36 -1.66 21.24
C GLY A 11 6.86 -0.25 20.91
N GLN A 12 7.82 0.28 21.67
CA GLN A 12 8.39 1.64 21.48
C GLN A 12 9.20 1.81 20.18
N GLY A 13 9.82 0.74 19.67
CA GLY A 13 10.56 0.80 18.42
C GLY A 13 11.73 1.78 18.39
N THR A 14 12.46 1.94 19.47
CA THR A 14 13.56 2.94 19.64
C THR A 14 14.64 2.86 18.56
N ARG A 15 14.90 1.67 18.00
CA ARG A 15 15.85 1.45 16.91
C ARG A 15 15.42 2.08 15.58
N MET A 16 14.14 2.41 15.40
CA MET A 16 13.62 3.11 14.21
C MET A 16 14.06 4.57 14.16
N LYS A 17 14.46 5.16 15.29
CA LYS A 17 14.83 6.58 15.42
C LYS A 17 13.76 7.50 14.82
N SER A 18 12.52 7.33 15.25
CA SER A 18 11.34 7.98 14.69
C SER A 18 10.33 8.29 15.80
N ASP A 19 9.61 9.39 15.65
CA ASP A 19 8.45 9.72 16.49
C ASP A 19 7.21 8.90 16.08
N LEU A 20 7.21 8.36 14.85
CA LEU A 20 6.15 7.47 14.38
C LEU A 20 6.30 6.10 15.04
N PRO A 21 5.21 5.53 15.63
CA PRO A 21 5.20 4.16 16.12
C PRO A 21 5.76 3.16 15.10
N LYS A 22 6.56 2.20 15.56
CA LYS A 22 7.25 1.24 14.70
C LYS A 22 6.32 0.56 13.69
N VAL A 23 5.17 0.10 14.14
CA VAL A 23 4.19 -0.65 13.33
C VAL A 23 3.49 0.19 12.28
N LEU A 24 3.64 1.52 12.32
CA LEU A 24 3.06 2.45 11.34
C LEU A 24 4.02 2.82 10.21
N HIS A 25 5.28 2.35 10.25
CA HIS A 25 6.15 2.47 9.08
C HIS A 25 5.61 1.60 7.95
N GLN A 26 5.65 2.17 6.74
CA GLN A 26 5.02 1.59 5.58
C GLN A 26 5.94 0.63 4.84
N ILE A 27 5.34 -0.45 4.33
CA ILE A 27 5.87 -1.34 3.30
C ILE A 27 4.84 -1.32 2.18
N ALA A 28 5.27 -1.09 0.96
CA ALA A 28 4.37 -0.98 -0.21
C ALA A 28 3.17 -0.04 0.04
N HIS A 29 3.42 1.11 0.67
CA HIS A 29 2.43 2.14 1.02
C HIS A 29 1.42 1.78 2.11
N ALA A 30 1.47 0.60 2.73
CA ALA A 30 0.64 0.27 3.88
C ALA A 30 1.45 0.17 5.18
N PRO A 31 0.94 0.62 6.34
CA PRO A 31 1.54 0.34 7.63
C PRO A 31 1.80 -1.15 7.85
N MET A 32 2.89 -1.51 8.52
CA MET A 32 3.16 -2.93 8.86
C MET A 32 2.01 -3.57 9.63
N LEU A 33 1.38 -2.80 10.52
CA LEU A 33 0.16 -3.23 11.24
C LEU A 33 -0.93 -3.71 10.27
N VAL A 34 -1.16 -2.97 9.19
CA VAL A 34 -2.19 -3.30 8.19
C VAL A 34 -1.86 -4.60 7.46
N HIS A 35 -0.58 -4.88 7.18
CA HIS A 35 -0.18 -6.15 6.60
C HIS A 35 -0.52 -7.34 7.52
N ALA A 36 -0.27 -7.20 8.84
CA ALA A 36 -0.63 -8.23 9.82
C ALA A 36 -2.16 -8.39 9.93
N MET A 37 -2.94 -7.29 9.93
CA MET A 37 -4.40 -7.33 9.92
C MET A 37 -4.91 -8.03 8.65
N LYS A 38 -4.39 -7.66 7.48
CA LYS A 38 -4.77 -8.22 6.18
C LYS A 38 -4.49 -9.73 6.10
N ALA A 39 -3.33 -10.19 6.57
CA ALA A 39 -3.01 -11.62 6.59
C ALA A 39 -4.02 -12.43 7.39
N GLY A 40 -4.47 -11.90 8.53
CA GLY A 40 -5.45 -12.55 9.40
C GLY A 40 -6.88 -12.61 8.85
N GLN A 41 -7.22 -11.79 7.84
CA GLN A 41 -8.56 -11.76 7.24
C GLN A 41 -8.98 -13.09 6.60
N VAL A 42 -8.02 -13.93 6.16
CA VAL A 42 -8.30 -15.26 5.61
C VAL A 42 -9.08 -16.17 6.58
N LEU A 43 -8.96 -15.92 7.88
CA LEU A 43 -9.63 -16.67 8.93
C LEU A 43 -11.04 -16.14 9.23
N GLU A 44 -11.52 -15.14 8.50
CA GLU A 44 -12.81 -14.48 8.70
C GLU A 44 -13.06 -14.16 10.19
N PRO A 45 -12.14 -13.40 10.84
CA PRO A 45 -12.18 -13.20 12.28
C PRO A 45 -13.44 -12.46 12.72
N GLU A 46 -14.11 -12.95 13.76
CA GLU A 46 -15.25 -12.28 14.38
C GLU A 46 -14.84 -11.01 15.13
N LYS A 47 -13.61 -11.01 15.67
CA LYS A 47 -13.03 -9.87 16.38
C LYS A 47 -11.57 -9.68 16.01
N ILE A 48 -11.17 -8.43 15.83
CA ILE A 48 -9.77 -8.02 15.72
C ILE A 48 -9.47 -7.07 16.86
N VAL A 49 -8.52 -7.44 17.73
CA VAL A 49 -8.09 -6.62 18.86
C VAL A 49 -6.65 -6.17 18.63
N VAL A 50 -6.43 -4.86 18.48
CA VAL A 50 -5.10 -4.28 18.35
C VAL A 50 -4.65 -3.79 19.72
N VAL A 51 -3.55 -4.35 20.22
CA VAL A 51 -2.94 -3.96 21.49
C VAL A 51 -1.96 -2.82 21.22
N ALA A 52 -2.38 -1.61 21.52
CA ALA A 52 -1.60 -0.38 21.33
C ALA A 52 -0.90 0.04 22.64
N GLY A 53 0.20 0.78 22.52
CA GLY A 53 0.97 1.30 23.65
C GLY A 53 1.59 2.65 23.33
N HIS A 54 2.85 2.67 22.94
CA HIS A 54 3.49 3.91 22.51
C HIS A 54 2.81 4.46 21.25
N GLY A 55 2.34 5.73 21.30
CA GLY A 55 1.62 6.37 20.20
C GLY A 55 0.25 5.73 19.90
N ALA A 56 -0.45 5.27 20.96
CA ALA A 56 -1.71 4.54 20.85
C ALA A 56 -2.77 5.22 19.97
N GLU A 57 -2.90 6.54 20.02
CA GLU A 57 -3.84 7.30 19.19
C GLU A 57 -3.58 7.13 17.68
N LEU A 58 -2.31 7.15 17.26
CA LEU A 58 -1.93 6.95 15.86
C LEU A 58 -2.15 5.51 15.42
N VAL A 59 -1.82 4.54 16.29
CA VAL A 59 -2.05 3.11 16.03
C VAL A 59 -3.54 2.84 15.91
N GLN A 60 -4.36 3.38 16.80
CA GLN A 60 -5.82 3.29 16.74
C GLN A 60 -6.37 3.88 15.44
N ALA A 61 -5.92 5.09 15.05
CA ALA A 61 -6.38 5.73 13.83
C ALA A 61 -6.09 4.85 12.59
N ALA A 62 -4.88 4.31 12.47
CA ALA A 62 -4.50 3.44 11.37
C ALA A 62 -5.26 2.10 11.36
N ALA A 63 -5.52 1.51 12.52
CA ALA A 63 -6.31 0.28 12.64
C ALA A 63 -7.76 0.50 12.21
N LEU A 64 -8.40 1.59 12.67
CA LEU A 64 -9.79 1.93 12.36
C LEU A 64 -9.98 2.43 10.91
N GLU A 65 -8.96 3.04 10.31
CA GLU A 65 -8.97 3.40 8.88
C GLU A 65 -9.01 2.13 8.00
N TRP A 66 -8.35 1.07 8.42
CA TRP A 66 -8.36 -0.22 7.72
C TRP A 66 -9.63 -1.03 8.00
N ASP A 67 -10.03 -1.11 9.27
CA ASP A 67 -11.22 -1.86 9.72
C ASP A 67 -11.92 -1.10 10.85
N GLU A 68 -13.05 -0.47 10.54
CA GLU A 68 -13.85 0.32 11.50
C GLU A 68 -14.34 -0.53 12.69
N SER A 69 -14.39 -1.86 12.57
CA SER A 69 -14.81 -2.78 13.61
C SER A 69 -13.69 -3.20 14.55
N ALA A 70 -12.43 -2.82 14.28
CA ALA A 70 -11.28 -3.18 15.09
C ALA A 70 -11.41 -2.64 16.52
N LEU A 71 -11.13 -3.50 17.49
CA LEU A 71 -11.14 -3.16 18.93
C LEU A 71 -9.74 -2.77 19.36
N ILE A 72 -9.64 -1.78 20.24
CA ILE A 72 -8.35 -1.30 20.74
C ILE A 72 -8.20 -1.64 22.21
N ALA A 73 -7.07 -2.26 22.57
CA ALA A 73 -6.64 -2.50 23.94
C ALA A 73 -5.37 -1.70 24.22
N ASN A 74 -5.30 -1.02 25.35
CA ASN A 74 -4.14 -0.17 25.69
C ASN A 74 -3.20 -0.88 26.66
N GLN A 75 -1.94 -1.04 26.28
CA GLN A 75 -0.86 -1.47 27.17
C GLN A 75 -0.12 -0.24 27.70
N ASN A 76 -0.51 0.22 28.89
CA ASN A 76 0.09 1.43 29.49
C ASN A 76 1.52 1.18 30.01
N GLU A 77 1.78 -0.02 30.54
CA GLU A 77 3.09 -0.45 31.04
C GLU A 77 3.60 -1.61 30.20
N GLN A 78 4.83 -1.53 29.72
CA GLN A 78 5.42 -2.55 28.85
C GLN A 78 6.14 -3.61 29.70
N LEU A 79 5.37 -4.52 30.28
CA LEU A 79 5.86 -5.57 31.17
C LEU A 79 6.11 -6.92 30.49
N GLY A 80 6.07 -6.98 29.17
CA GLY A 80 6.32 -8.17 28.36
C GLY A 80 5.14 -8.54 27.46
N THR A 81 5.34 -9.61 26.66
CA THR A 81 4.39 -10.02 25.62
C THR A 81 3.14 -10.67 26.16
N ALA A 82 3.22 -11.48 27.23
CA ALA A 82 2.04 -12.01 27.90
C ALA A 82 1.18 -10.90 28.50
N HIS A 83 1.83 -9.89 29.12
CA HIS A 83 1.13 -8.71 29.63
C HIS A 83 0.42 -7.94 28.52
N ALA A 84 1.02 -7.85 27.33
CA ALA A 84 0.39 -7.19 26.17
C ALA A 84 -0.87 -7.95 25.73
N VAL A 85 -0.79 -9.28 25.57
CA VAL A 85 -1.95 -10.10 25.20
C VAL A 85 -3.06 -10.03 26.25
N ALA A 86 -2.71 -10.00 27.55
CA ALA A 86 -3.68 -9.87 28.64
C ALA A 86 -4.57 -8.63 28.51
N GLN A 87 -4.06 -7.53 27.93
CA GLN A 87 -4.86 -6.31 27.71
C GLN A 87 -6.04 -6.51 26.77
N ALA A 88 -5.99 -7.53 25.89
CA ALA A 88 -7.09 -7.86 24.99
C ALA A 88 -8.25 -8.61 25.70
N GLY A 89 -8.04 -9.08 26.92
CA GLY A 89 -9.03 -9.88 27.67
C GLY A 89 -10.41 -9.24 27.77
N PRO A 90 -10.55 -7.96 28.18
CA PRO A 90 -11.84 -7.31 28.27
C PRO A 90 -12.62 -7.25 26.96
N GLN A 91 -11.94 -7.11 25.80
CA GLN A 91 -12.55 -7.08 24.47
C GLN A 91 -13.02 -8.47 24.04
N LEU A 92 -12.44 -9.53 24.60
CA LEU A 92 -12.76 -10.91 24.31
C LEU A 92 -13.54 -11.60 25.44
N GLU A 93 -14.07 -10.85 26.42
CA GLU A 93 -14.93 -11.40 27.47
C GLU A 93 -16.16 -12.06 26.83
N GLY A 94 -16.41 -13.33 27.22
CA GLY A 94 -17.53 -14.12 26.67
C GLY A 94 -17.34 -14.62 25.23
N PHE A 95 -16.17 -14.40 24.61
CA PHE A 95 -15.88 -14.94 23.30
C PHE A 95 -15.56 -16.44 23.39
N GLU A 96 -16.35 -17.25 22.67
CA GLU A 96 -16.21 -18.71 22.60
C GLU A 96 -15.60 -19.12 21.24
N GLY A 97 -14.29 -18.98 21.11
CA GLY A 97 -13.58 -19.31 19.87
C GLY A 97 -12.06 -19.39 20.10
N ASP A 98 -11.33 -19.49 19.01
CA ASP A 98 -9.87 -19.49 19.02
C ASP A 98 -9.33 -18.07 18.92
N ALA A 99 -8.27 -17.77 19.67
CA ALA A 99 -7.50 -16.54 19.55
C ALA A 99 -6.16 -16.82 18.90
N ILE A 100 -5.80 -16.00 17.92
CA ILE A 100 -4.50 -16.04 17.25
C ILE A 100 -3.78 -14.72 17.54
N VAL A 101 -2.60 -14.83 18.13
CA VAL A 101 -1.74 -13.69 18.45
C VAL A 101 -0.78 -13.45 17.30
N LEU A 102 -0.81 -12.24 16.72
CA LEU A 102 0.08 -11.77 15.67
C LEU A 102 0.91 -10.58 16.17
N TYR A 103 2.02 -10.34 15.51
CA TYR A 103 2.86 -9.17 15.77
C TYR A 103 2.72 -8.16 14.64
N GLY A 104 2.41 -6.91 14.97
CA GLY A 104 2.25 -5.84 14.00
C GLY A 104 3.55 -5.40 13.29
N ASP A 105 4.68 -5.96 13.67
CA ASP A 105 5.99 -5.73 13.06
C ASP A 105 6.55 -6.95 12.31
N THR A 106 5.75 -8.00 12.13
CA THR A 106 6.04 -9.17 11.26
C THR A 106 5.02 -9.22 10.12
N PRO A 107 5.22 -8.41 9.06
CA PRO A 107 4.19 -8.13 8.06
C PRO A 107 4.03 -9.21 6.99
N PHE A 108 4.81 -10.30 7.02
CA PHE A 108 4.88 -11.27 5.93
C PHE A 108 4.29 -12.64 6.23
N ILE A 109 3.64 -12.83 7.38
CA ILE A 109 2.91 -14.07 7.66
C ILE A 109 1.88 -14.30 6.56
N ARG A 110 1.93 -15.45 5.91
CA ARG A 110 1.05 -15.76 4.79
C ARG A 110 -0.32 -16.23 5.26
N PRO A 111 -1.38 -15.91 4.52
CA PRO A 111 -2.72 -16.43 4.79
C PRO A 111 -2.77 -17.95 4.93
N GLU A 112 -2.14 -18.70 4.02
CA GLU A 112 -2.10 -20.16 4.01
C GLU A 112 -1.40 -20.74 5.25
N THR A 113 -0.46 -20.00 5.82
CA THR A 113 0.22 -20.38 7.06
C THR A 113 -0.72 -20.24 8.26
N LEU A 114 -1.55 -19.19 8.30
CA LEU A 114 -2.58 -19.03 9.32
C LEU A 114 -3.68 -20.06 9.21
N GLU A 115 -4.09 -20.45 8.00
CA GLU A 115 -5.03 -21.57 7.79
C GLU A 115 -4.47 -22.91 8.31
N LYS A 116 -3.17 -23.19 8.07
CA LYS A 116 -2.50 -24.37 8.63
C LYS A 116 -2.49 -24.36 10.17
N MET A 117 -2.24 -23.19 10.77
CA MET A 117 -2.29 -23.04 12.22
C MET A 117 -3.70 -23.27 12.77
N ALA A 118 -4.72 -22.74 12.13
CA ALA A 118 -6.12 -22.94 12.51
C ALA A 118 -6.53 -24.42 12.39
N ALA A 119 -6.07 -25.12 11.35
CA ALA A 119 -6.29 -26.56 11.19
C ALA A 119 -5.60 -27.36 12.30
N ALA A 120 -4.33 -27.07 12.61
CA ALA A 120 -3.61 -27.74 13.69
C ALA A 120 -4.24 -27.45 15.06
N ARG A 121 -4.81 -26.26 15.26
CA ARG A 121 -5.51 -25.86 16.47
C ARG A 121 -6.76 -26.71 16.74
N ALA A 122 -7.39 -27.26 15.71
CA ALA A 122 -8.55 -28.18 15.89
C ALA A 122 -8.16 -29.47 16.58
N GLU A 123 -6.89 -29.88 16.53
CA GLU A 123 -6.36 -31.14 17.07
C GLU A 123 -5.52 -30.95 18.34
N HIS A 124 -5.04 -29.73 18.61
CA HIS A 124 -4.15 -29.42 19.74
C HIS A 124 -4.65 -28.22 20.55
N ASP A 125 -4.39 -28.19 21.85
CA ASP A 125 -4.81 -27.11 22.75
C ASP A 125 -4.07 -25.82 22.49
N VAL A 126 -2.77 -25.86 22.17
CA VAL A 126 -1.94 -24.70 21.83
C VAL A 126 -1.09 -25.00 20.59
N VAL A 127 -1.08 -24.08 19.63
CA VAL A 127 -0.27 -24.19 18.40
C VAL A 127 0.65 -22.96 18.29
N VAL A 128 1.91 -23.21 18.00
CA VAL A 128 2.92 -22.18 17.81
C VAL A 128 3.40 -22.19 16.36
N LEU A 129 3.62 -21.02 15.77
CA LEU A 129 4.29 -20.92 14.48
C LEU A 129 5.81 -20.91 14.69
N GLY A 130 6.49 -21.88 14.09
CA GLY A 130 7.94 -22.01 14.09
C GLY A 130 8.53 -21.90 12.69
N PHE A 131 9.84 -21.72 12.62
CA PHE A 131 10.59 -21.74 11.37
C PHE A 131 12.00 -22.30 11.57
N GLU A 132 12.55 -22.93 10.54
CA GLU A 132 13.94 -23.36 10.53
C GLU A 132 14.84 -22.18 10.17
N ALA A 133 15.57 -21.67 11.15
CA ALA A 133 16.45 -20.51 10.98
C ALA A 133 17.80 -20.92 10.38
N GLN A 134 18.26 -20.18 9.38
CA GLN A 134 19.65 -20.29 8.87
C GLN A 134 20.65 -19.80 9.92
N ASP A 135 20.33 -18.70 10.60
CA ASP A 135 21.03 -18.23 11.79
C ASP A 135 20.02 -17.99 12.93
N PRO A 136 19.94 -18.91 13.90
CA PRO A 136 18.99 -18.81 15.02
C PRO A 136 19.12 -17.53 15.85
N GLY A 137 20.27 -16.86 15.83
CA GLY A 137 20.49 -15.57 16.48
C GLY A 137 19.87 -15.49 17.87
N ARG A 138 18.98 -14.51 18.08
CA ARG A 138 18.33 -14.23 19.36
C ARG A 138 16.88 -14.70 19.44
N TYR A 139 16.41 -15.50 18.49
CA TYR A 139 15.05 -16.05 18.56
C TYR A 139 14.88 -17.02 19.73
N GLY A 140 13.66 -17.19 20.23
CA GLY A 140 13.31 -18.28 21.14
C GLY A 140 13.43 -19.64 20.44
N ARG A 141 13.80 -20.67 21.16
CA ARG A 141 13.97 -22.03 20.63
C ARG A 141 12.77 -22.90 20.94
N LEU A 142 12.25 -23.61 19.95
CA LEU A 142 11.18 -24.60 20.11
C LEU A 142 11.81 -25.93 20.51
N VAL A 143 11.57 -26.36 21.75
CA VAL A 143 12.06 -27.64 22.26
C VAL A 143 11.01 -28.68 22.00
N MET A 144 11.25 -29.53 21.00
CA MET A 144 10.33 -30.56 20.53
C MET A 144 10.67 -31.94 21.10
N GLN A 145 9.64 -32.73 21.34
CA GLN A 145 9.76 -34.19 21.58
C GLN A 145 8.82 -34.93 20.61
N GLY A 146 9.39 -35.38 19.47
CA GLY A 146 8.57 -35.80 18.33
C GLY A 146 7.75 -34.63 17.81
N ASP A 147 6.44 -34.81 17.66
CA ASP A 147 5.52 -33.76 17.21
C ASP A 147 5.02 -32.86 18.36
N THR A 148 5.43 -33.14 19.58
CA THR A 148 5.00 -32.39 20.77
C THR A 148 5.95 -31.26 21.07
N LEU A 149 5.44 -30.04 21.21
CA LEU A 149 6.17 -28.88 21.71
C LEU A 149 6.17 -28.92 23.25
N GLU A 150 7.34 -29.12 23.84
CA GLU A 150 7.47 -29.22 25.30
C GLU A 150 7.59 -27.83 25.95
N ARG A 151 8.40 -26.95 25.38
CA ARG A 151 8.58 -25.58 25.85
C ARG A 151 9.24 -24.70 24.78
N ILE A 152 9.15 -23.41 24.99
CA ILE A 152 9.92 -22.40 24.26
C ILE A 152 10.94 -21.81 25.24
N VAL A 153 12.21 -21.74 24.81
CA VAL A 153 13.29 -21.18 25.62
C VAL A 153 13.82 -19.94 24.94
N GLU A 154 13.73 -18.81 25.65
CA GLU A 154 14.28 -17.54 25.15
C GLU A 154 15.82 -17.58 25.14
N PHE A 155 16.45 -16.91 24.18
CA PHE A 155 17.90 -16.95 23.97
C PHE A 155 18.73 -16.62 25.23
N LYS A 156 18.25 -15.70 26.07
CA LYS A 156 18.94 -15.28 27.29
C LYS A 156 18.94 -16.36 28.38
N ASP A 157 17.91 -17.20 28.37
CA ASP A 157 17.68 -18.25 29.37
C ASP A 157 18.10 -19.64 28.86
N ALA A 158 18.48 -19.75 27.55
CA ALA A 158 18.83 -20.99 26.90
C ALA A 158 20.25 -21.48 27.26
N SER A 159 20.40 -22.79 27.49
CA SER A 159 21.69 -23.48 27.56
C SER A 159 22.40 -23.48 26.20
N ASP A 160 23.69 -23.82 26.17
CA ASP A 160 24.44 -23.92 24.91
C ASP A 160 23.87 -24.97 23.97
N GLU A 161 23.33 -26.07 24.51
CA GLU A 161 22.68 -27.13 23.72
C GLU A 161 21.37 -26.60 23.12
N GLU A 162 20.57 -25.88 23.90
CA GLU A 162 19.32 -25.28 23.42
C GLU A 162 19.57 -24.18 22.40
N ARG A 163 20.63 -23.37 22.54
CA ARG A 163 21.02 -22.35 21.54
C ARG A 163 21.36 -22.94 20.18
N ALA A 164 21.79 -24.19 20.13
CA ALA A 164 22.10 -24.91 18.88
C ALA A 164 20.86 -25.37 18.11
N ILE A 165 19.66 -25.34 18.72
CA ILE A 165 18.39 -25.67 18.05
C ILE A 165 18.13 -24.61 16.97
N THR A 166 17.87 -25.07 15.73
CA THR A 166 17.57 -24.23 14.57
C THR A 166 16.08 -23.93 14.41
N PHE A 167 15.22 -24.79 15.00
CA PHE A 167 13.78 -24.57 14.98
C PHE A 167 13.40 -23.45 15.97
N CYS A 168 13.03 -22.29 15.45
CA CYS A 168 12.85 -21.05 16.18
C CYS A 168 11.39 -20.63 16.28
N ASN A 169 11.08 -19.89 17.34
CA ASN A 169 9.75 -19.32 17.58
C ASN A 169 9.54 -18.03 16.78
N SER A 170 8.45 -17.94 16.03
CA SER A 170 8.05 -16.70 15.36
C SER A 170 7.33 -15.71 16.27
N GLY A 171 6.82 -16.19 17.40
CA GLY A 171 5.93 -15.44 18.31
C GLY A 171 4.44 -15.63 18.06
N VAL A 172 4.04 -16.09 16.89
CA VAL A 172 2.61 -16.32 16.56
C VAL A 172 2.11 -17.57 17.30
N ILE A 173 1.01 -17.43 18.04
CA ILE A 173 0.43 -18.47 18.87
C ILE A 173 -1.08 -18.52 18.66
N ALA A 174 -1.64 -19.72 18.59
CA ALA A 174 -3.08 -19.97 18.52
C ALA A 174 -3.52 -20.88 19.67
N ALA A 175 -4.61 -20.53 20.35
CA ALA A 175 -5.24 -21.33 21.40
C ALA A 175 -6.72 -20.93 21.54
N PRO A 176 -7.59 -21.73 22.19
CA PRO A 176 -8.90 -21.25 22.61
C PRO A 176 -8.75 -19.97 23.45
N ALA A 177 -9.52 -18.93 23.14
CA ALA A 177 -9.37 -17.64 23.77
C ALA A 177 -9.39 -17.71 25.31
N LYS A 178 -10.37 -18.45 25.87
CA LYS A 178 -10.45 -18.66 27.32
C LYS A 178 -9.19 -19.33 27.87
N LEU A 179 -8.71 -20.40 27.22
CA LEU A 179 -7.51 -21.12 27.66
C LEU A 179 -6.28 -20.22 27.59
N LEU A 180 -6.13 -19.42 26.54
CA LEU A 180 -5.03 -18.47 26.39
C LEU A 180 -4.94 -17.53 27.58
N PHE A 181 -6.04 -16.90 27.98
CA PHE A 181 -6.06 -16.00 29.13
C PHE A 181 -5.88 -16.72 30.45
N ASP A 182 -6.44 -17.94 30.61
CA ASP A 182 -6.23 -18.76 31.82
C ASP A 182 -4.73 -19.12 31.97
N LEU A 183 -4.03 -19.45 30.89
CA LEU A 183 -2.58 -19.73 30.91
C LEU A 183 -1.76 -18.46 31.18
N ILE A 184 -2.10 -17.35 30.55
CA ILE A 184 -1.42 -16.06 30.74
C ILE A 184 -1.51 -15.60 32.21
N ALA A 185 -2.61 -15.84 32.89
CA ALA A 185 -2.76 -15.48 34.29
C ALA A 185 -1.76 -16.20 35.23
N GLU A 186 -1.16 -17.31 34.80
CA GLU A 186 -0.18 -18.06 35.55
C GLU A 186 1.28 -17.73 35.18
N VAL A 187 1.49 -16.92 34.13
CA VAL A 187 2.85 -16.51 33.70
C VAL A 187 3.48 -15.63 34.77
N LYS A 188 4.74 -15.92 35.09
CA LYS A 188 5.56 -15.14 36.03
C LYS A 188 6.63 -14.35 35.30
N ASN A 189 7.20 -13.37 35.95
CA ASN A 189 8.33 -12.59 35.44
C ASN A 189 9.69 -12.98 36.06
N GLU A 190 9.80 -14.23 36.51
CA GLU A 190 11.02 -14.80 37.12
C GLU A 190 11.98 -15.31 36.04
N ASN A 191 12.49 -14.40 35.17
CA ASN A 191 13.39 -14.70 34.06
C ASN A 191 14.48 -13.61 33.90
N ALA A 192 15.43 -13.81 32.99
CA ALA A 192 16.58 -12.92 32.78
C ALA A 192 16.21 -11.46 32.41
N ALA A 193 15.02 -11.22 31.88
CA ALA A 193 14.54 -9.87 31.53
C ALA A 193 13.61 -9.27 32.59
N GLY A 194 13.06 -10.06 33.51
CA GLY A 194 12.03 -9.62 34.46
C GLY A 194 10.69 -9.29 33.82
N GLU A 195 10.39 -9.89 32.66
CA GLU A 195 9.21 -9.65 31.86
C GLU A 195 8.26 -10.86 31.87
N TYR A 196 6.97 -10.62 31.64
CA TYR A 196 5.99 -11.69 31.44
C TYR A 196 6.06 -12.20 30.00
N TYR A 197 6.76 -13.32 29.81
CA TYR A 197 6.93 -13.91 28.47
C TYR A 197 5.70 -14.69 28.03
N LEU A 198 5.16 -14.39 26.87
CA LEU A 198 4.04 -15.18 26.30
C LEU A 198 4.46 -16.64 26.03
N THR A 199 5.73 -16.87 25.74
CA THR A 199 6.30 -18.19 25.48
C THR A 199 6.21 -19.15 26.66
N ASP A 200 6.10 -18.66 27.90
CA ASP A 200 5.98 -19.49 29.11
C ASP A 200 4.65 -20.25 29.17
N ILE A 201 3.60 -19.81 28.46
CA ILE A 201 2.31 -20.50 28.42
C ILE A 201 2.44 -21.95 27.92
N ILE A 202 3.45 -22.26 27.08
CA ILE A 202 3.65 -23.61 26.56
C ILE A 202 4.06 -24.56 27.68
N GLY A 203 5.06 -24.19 28.49
CA GLY A 203 5.47 -24.97 29.66
C GLY A 203 4.34 -25.14 30.66
N ILE A 204 3.54 -24.10 30.91
CA ILE A 204 2.37 -24.14 31.79
C ILE A 204 1.30 -25.10 31.24
N ALA A 205 1.00 -25.02 29.93
CA ALA A 205 0.04 -25.93 29.26
C ALA A 205 0.49 -27.39 29.38
N ARG A 206 1.77 -27.66 29.11
CA ARG A 206 2.34 -29.02 29.24
C ARG A 206 2.29 -29.53 30.68
N ALA A 207 2.59 -28.70 31.67
CA ALA A 207 2.47 -29.09 33.07
C ALA A 207 1.03 -29.46 33.50
N LYS A 208 0.03 -28.89 32.82
CA LYS A 208 -1.41 -29.25 33.00
C LYS A 208 -1.87 -30.44 32.15
N GLY A 209 -0.99 -31.07 31.39
CA GLY A 209 -1.33 -32.20 30.52
C GLY A 209 -2.03 -31.81 29.21
N LEU A 210 -2.02 -30.51 28.86
CA LEU A 210 -2.57 -30.03 27.61
C LEU A 210 -1.60 -30.31 26.44
N SER A 211 -2.17 -30.51 25.26
CA SER A 211 -1.41 -30.72 24.03
C SER A 211 -0.86 -29.41 23.45
N ALA A 212 0.41 -29.42 23.03
CA ALA A 212 1.02 -28.30 22.31
C ALA A 212 1.83 -28.81 21.13
N THR A 213 1.74 -28.14 19.99
CA THR A 213 2.49 -28.45 18.77
C THR A 213 3.02 -27.20 18.09
N ALA A 214 3.89 -27.39 17.10
CA ALA A 214 4.38 -26.31 16.27
C ALA A 214 4.09 -26.58 14.78
N VAL A 215 3.65 -25.54 14.07
CA VAL A 215 3.51 -25.54 12.60
C VAL A 215 4.71 -24.81 12.03
N ALA A 216 5.37 -25.39 11.04
CA ALA A 216 6.51 -24.77 10.38
C ALA A 216 6.08 -23.86 9.22
N CYS A 217 6.76 -22.71 9.08
CA CYS A 217 6.67 -21.83 7.92
C CYS A 217 8.06 -21.50 7.36
N ASP A 218 8.09 -20.78 6.24
CA ASP A 218 9.33 -20.23 5.70
C ASP A 218 9.90 -19.14 6.63
N GLU A 219 11.23 -19.08 6.80
CA GLU A 219 11.90 -18.04 7.59
C GLU A 219 11.54 -16.63 7.11
N SER A 220 11.36 -16.45 5.80
CA SER A 220 10.97 -15.16 5.19
C SER A 220 9.65 -14.60 5.71
N GLU A 221 8.72 -15.45 6.15
CA GLU A 221 7.44 -15.03 6.72
C GLU A 221 7.60 -14.39 8.11
N THR A 222 8.64 -14.73 8.82
CA THR A 222 8.88 -14.30 10.21
C THR A 222 9.78 -13.08 10.33
N MET A 223 10.10 -12.44 9.21
CA MET A 223 10.95 -11.25 9.18
C MET A 223 10.35 -10.12 10.01
N GLY A 224 10.93 -9.87 11.18
CA GLY A 224 10.57 -8.76 12.05
C GLY A 224 11.32 -7.48 11.67
N VAL A 225 10.61 -6.36 11.65
CA VAL A 225 11.18 -5.05 11.29
C VAL A 225 11.37 -4.20 12.53
N ASN A 226 12.62 -3.89 12.86
CA ASN A 226 12.98 -3.13 14.07
C ASN A 226 13.88 -1.92 13.79
N SER A 227 14.40 -1.80 12.57
CA SER A 227 15.30 -0.72 12.15
C SER A 227 15.00 -0.28 10.73
N ARG A 228 15.53 0.89 10.33
CA ARG A 228 15.38 1.40 8.95
C ARG A 228 16.05 0.48 7.91
N ALA A 229 17.12 -0.21 8.28
CA ALA A 229 17.76 -1.17 7.39
C ALA A 229 16.88 -2.39 7.16
N GLU A 230 16.27 -2.94 8.22
CA GLU A 230 15.32 -4.05 8.12
C GLU A 230 14.04 -3.62 7.38
N LEU A 231 13.57 -2.37 7.57
CA LEU A 231 12.44 -1.84 6.79
C LEU A 231 12.74 -1.80 5.28
N ALA A 232 13.94 -1.38 4.90
CA ALA A 232 14.35 -1.39 3.49
C ALA A 232 14.46 -2.82 2.92
N GLN A 233 14.91 -3.78 3.73
CA GLN A 233 14.94 -5.20 3.36
C GLN A 233 13.52 -5.75 3.21
N ALA A 234 12.62 -5.39 4.11
CA ALA A 234 11.21 -5.78 4.06
C ALA A 234 10.52 -5.22 2.81
N GLU A 235 10.75 -3.94 2.48
CA GLU A 235 10.25 -3.35 1.22
C GLU A 235 10.78 -4.14 0.00
N ALA A 236 12.08 -4.44 -0.04
CA ALA A 236 12.67 -5.20 -1.13
C ALA A 236 12.08 -6.61 -1.25
N ALA A 237 11.83 -7.30 -0.13
CA ALA A 237 11.21 -8.61 -0.09
C ALA A 237 9.77 -8.56 -0.62
N PHE A 238 8.95 -7.61 -0.17
CA PHE A 238 7.60 -7.40 -0.70
C PHE A 238 7.62 -7.20 -2.21
N GLN A 239 8.45 -6.28 -2.69
CA GLN A 239 8.54 -5.98 -4.12
C GLN A 239 9.00 -7.17 -4.96
N ALA A 240 9.89 -8.02 -4.43
CA ALA A 240 10.32 -9.24 -5.10
C ALA A 240 9.17 -10.24 -5.25
N THR A 241 8.39 -10.45 -4.19
CA THR A 241 7.22 -11.33 -4.18
C THR A 241 6.13 -10.81 -5.13
N ALA A 242 5.75 -9.54 -5.03
CA ALA A 242 4.72 -8.95 -5.88
C ALA A 242 5.07 -9.03 -7.37
N ARG A 243 6.35 -8.86 -7.74
CA ARG A 243 6.81 -9.01 -9.13
C ARG A 243 6.75 -10.46 -9.59
N ALA A 244 7.15 -11.41 -8.76
CA ALA A 244 7.07 -12.83 -9.09
C ALA A 244 5.61 -13.25 -9.33
N GLU A 245 4.71 -12.90 -8.42
CA GLU A 245 3.27 -13.15 -8.55
C GLU A 245 2.69 -12.51 -9.82
N ALA A 246 3.09 -11.27 -10.13
CA ALA A 246 2.64 -10.60 -11.36
C ALA A 246 3.08 -11.35 -12.62
N LEU A 247 4.33 -11.82 -12.67
CA LEU A 247 4.84 -12.62 -13.81
C LEU A 247 4.09 -13.95 -13.93
N ASP A 248 3.87 -14.65 -12.82
CA ASP A 248 3.15 -15.92 -12.78
C ASP A 248 1.67 -15.76 -13.20
N ASN A 249 1.08 -14.59 -12.93
CA ASN A 249 -0.27 -14.22 -13.36
C ASN A 249 -0.36 -13.72 -14.80
N GLY A 250 0.73 -13.82 -15.58
CA GLY A 250 0.73 -13.53 -17.03
C GLY A 250 0.92 -12.05 -17.38
N ILE A 251 1.51 -11.26 -16.48
CA ILE A 251 1.88 -9.87 -16.75
C ILE A 251 3.31 -9.85 -17.33
N THR A 252 3.53 -9.08 -18.38
CA THR A 252 4.85 -8.92 -18.98
C THR A 252 5.54 -7.69 -18.43
N MET A 253 6.71 -7.85 -17.82
CA MET A 253 7.57 -6.74 -17.37
C MET A 253 8.92 -6.80 -18.07
N HIS A 254 9.36 -5.68 -18.69
CA HIS A 254 10.63 -5.65 -19.44
C HIS A 254 11.85 -5.54 -18.51
N ALA A 255 11.70 -4.92 -17.34
CA ALA A 255 12.73 -4.81 -16.30
C ALA A 255 12.02 -4.87 -14.92
N PRO A 256 11.63 -6.08 -14.47
CA PRO A 256 10.81 -6.24 -13.26
C PRO A 256 11.38 -5.52 -12.03
N GLU A 257 12.70 -5.53 -11.86
CA GLU A 257 13.39 -4.89 -10.73
C GLU A 257 13.16 -3.39 -10.61
N THR A 258 12.68 -2.74 -11.67
CA THR A 258 12.40 -1.29 -11.71
C THR A 258 10.92 -0.95 -11.52
N VAL A 259 10.05 -1.94 -11.43
CA VAL A 259 8.62 -1.77 -11.21
C VAL A 259 8.32 -1.84 -9.72
N HIS A 260 7.56 -0.90 -9.20
CA HIS A 260 7.17 -0.85 -7.78
C HIS A 260 5.66 -0.94 -7.64
N PHE A 261 5.20 -1.88 -6.81
CA PHE A 261 3.80 -2.15 -6.52
C PHE A 261 3.41 -1.61 -5.14
N ALA A 262 2.20 -1.08 -5.02
CA ALA A 262 1.56 -0.90 -3.72
C ALA A 262 0.92 -2.23 -3.24
N HIS A 263 0.60 -2.30 -1.96
CA HIS A 263 0.05 -3.49 -1.32
C HIS A 263 -1.32 -3.95 -1.85
N ASP A 264 -2.02 -3.08 -2.57
CA ASP A 264 -3.37 -3.24 -3.09
C ASP A 264 -3.45 -3.09 -4.62
N THR A 265 -2.31 -3.09 -5.29
CA THR A 265 -2.25 -2.99 -6.76
C THR A 265 -2.83 -4.24 -7.40
N HIS A 266 -3.79 -4.06 -8.31
CA HIS A 266 -4.34 -5.13 -9.14
C HIS A 266 -4.02 -4.91 -10.60
N VAL A 267 -3.43 -5.92 -11.26
CA VAL A 267 -3.09 -5.87 -12.68
C VAL A 267 -3.61 -7.12 -13.38
N GLY A 268 -4.35 -6.93 -14.46
CA GLY A 268 -4.89 -8.02 -15.28
C GLY A 268 -3.84 -8.65 -16.18
N ARG A 269 -4.07 -9.90 -16.57
CA ARG A 269 -3.20 -10.66 -17.47
C ARG A 269 -3.00 -9.95 -18.82
N ASP A 270 -1.94 -10.30 -19.53
CA ASP A 270 -1.57 -9.73 -20.84
C ASP A 270 -1.25 -8.22 -20.80
N THR A 271 -1.19 -7.62 -19.60
CA THR A 271 -0.69 -6.25 -19.41
C THR A 271 0.82 -6.22 -19.63
N ILE A 272 1.29 -5.19 -20.34
CA ILE A 272 2.71 -4.95 -20.58
C ILE A 272 3.16 -3.75 -19.74
N ILE A 273 4.14 -3.96 -18.86
CA ILE A 273 4.73 -2.91 -18.01
C ILE A 273 6.17 -2.66 -18.45
N GLU A 274 6.44 -1.44 -18.88
CA GLU A 274 7.78 -0.98 -19.25
C GLU A 274 8.59 -0.57 -17.97
N PRO A 275 9.90 -0.32 -18.07
CA PRO A 275 10.75 0.01 -16.91
C PRO A 275 10.30 1.26 -16.15
N ASN A 276 10.59 1.27 -14.84
CA ASN A 276 10.37 2.42 -13.95
C ASN A 276 8.90 2.88 -13.85
N VAL A 277 7.96 1.95 -13.85
CA VAL A 277 6.57 2.21 -13.53
C VAL A 277 6.38 2.07 -12.04
N ILE A 278 5.68 3.03 -11.43
CA ILE A 278 5.39 3.08 -9.99
C ILE A 278 3.89 3.07 -9.79
N PHE A 279 3.43 2.12 -9.00
CA PHE A 279 2.06 2.06 -8.51
C PHE A 279 2.00 2.55 -7.07
N GLY A 280 1.26 3.63 -6.84
CA GLY A 280 0.77 4.02 -5.53
C GLY A 280 -0.49 3.24 -5.14
N PRO A 281 -1.07 3.50 -3.96
CA PRO A 281 -2.28 2.82 -3.51
C PRO A 281 -3.49 3.03 -4.42
N GLY A 282 -4.42 2.06 -4.40
CA GLY A 282 -5.71 2.16 -5.06
C GLY A 282 -5.65 2.09 -6.59
N VAL A 283 -4.70 1.35 -7.18
CA VAL A 283 -4.58 1.20 -8.63
C VAL A 283 -5.10 -0.14 -9.09
N THR A 284 -6.03 -0.09 -10.05
CA THR A 284 -6.51 -1.25 -10.79
C THR A 284 -6.22 -1.07 -12.27
N VAL A 285 -5.59 -2.07 -12.89
CA VAL A 285 -5.32 -2.13 -14.33
C VAL A 285 -5.96 -3.38 -14.89
N GLU A 286 -6.83 -3.23 -15.88
CA GLU A 286 -7.47 -4.36 -16.54
C GLU A 286 -6.54 -5.03 -17.56
N SER A 287 -6.96 -6.21 -18.03
CA SER A 287 -6.19 -7.04 -18.95
C SER A 287 -5.84 -6.34 -20.26
N GLY A 288 -4.63 -6.59 -20.78
CA GLY A 288 -4.18 -6.11 -22.09
C GLY A 288 -3.82 -4.64 -22.15
N ALA A 289 -3.79 -3.92 -21.04
CA ALA A 289 -3.31 -2.54 -21.00
C ALA A 289 -1.79 -2.45 -21.21
N ARG A 290 -1.30 -1.28 -21.57
CA ARG A 290 0.14 -1.01 -21.72
C ARG A 290 0.57 0.18 -20.89
N LEU A 291 1.41 -0.06 -19.88
CA LEU A 291 2.00 0.97 -19.02
C LEU A 291 3.43 1.23 -19.50
N ARG A 292 3.65 2.43 -20.04
CA ARG A 292 4.95 2.82 -20.59
C ARG A 292 5.85 3.40 -19.52
N ALA A 293 7.14 3.38 -19.79
CA ALA A 293 8.20 3.72 -18.85
C ALA A 293 8.01 5.07 -18.16
N PHE A 294 8.46 5.13 -16.88
CA PHE A 294 8.42 6.33 -16.05
C PHE A 294 7.01 6.87 -15.77
N SER A 295 6.00 6.04 -15.83
CA SER A 295 4.64 6.42 -15.44
C SER A 295 4.42 6.19 -13.94
N HIS A 296 3.64 7.08 -13.31
CA HIS A 296 3.26 6.99 -11.91
C HIS A 296 1.73 7.01 -11.80
N LEU A 297 1.17 5.96 -11.22
CA LEU A 297 -0.27 5.78 -11.04
C LEU A 297 -0.60 5.71 -9.55
N GLU A 298 -1.69 6.35 -9.14
CA GLU A 298 -2.20 6.35 -7.77
C GLU A 298 -3.71 6.56 -7.81
N GLY A 299 -4.49 5.76 -7.08
CA GLY A 299 -5.94 5.90 -6.99
C GLY A 299 -6.62 5.95 -8.37
N ALA A 300 -6.20 5.09 -9.30
CA ALA A 300 -6.60 5.15 -10.69
C ALA A 300 -7.10 3.81 -11.22
N HIS A 301 -8.07 3.88 -12.12
CA HIS A 301 -8.54 2.73 -12.88
C HIS A 301 -8.12 2.87 -14.34
N VAL A 302 -7.51 1.83 -14.89
CA VAL A 302 -7.07 1.73 -16.28
C VAL A 302 -7.75 0.54 -16.93
N SER A 303 -8.70 0.79 -17.81
CA SER A 303 -9.47 -0.27 -18.49
C SER A 303 -8.67 -0.96 -19.59
N ARG A 304 -9.26 -2.00 -20.14
CA ARG A 304 -8.68 -2.87 -21.15
C ARG A 304 -8.14 -2.10 -22.36
N GLY A 305 -6.97 -2.51 -22.85
CA GLY A 305 -6.37 -1.95 -24.06
C GLY A 305 -5.83 -0.52 -23.90
N ALA A 306 -6.05 0.12 -22.77
CA ALA A 306 -5.57 1.48 -22.56
C ALA A 306 -4.04 1.56 -22.55
N ILE A 307 -3.50 2.67 -23.06
CA ILE A 307 -2.06 2.95 -23.10
C ILE A 307 -1.76 4.16 -22.22
N VAL A 308 -0.87 4.00 -21.25
CA VAL A 308 -0.48 5.04 -20.31
C VAL A 308 1.02 5.31 -20.41
N GLY A 309 1.40 6.55 -20.65
CA GLY A 309 2.79 6.98 -20.70
C GLY A 309 3.40 7.04 -22.11
N PRO A 310 4.75 7.22 -22.21
CA PRO A 310 5.67 7.32 -21.07
C PRO A 310 5.55 8.64 -20.30
N TYR A 311 6.09 8.70 -19.07
CA TYR A 311 6.05 9.91 -18.22
C TYR A 311 4.63 10.44 -17.97
N ALA A 312 3.64 9.58 -17.86
CA ALA A 312 2.29 9.94 -17.48
C ALA A 312 2.12 9.89 -15.96
N ARG A 313 1.23 10.74 -15.44
CA ARG A 313 0.84 10.73 -14.03
C ARG A 313 -0.67 10.58 -13.90
N LEU A 314 -1.12 9.46 -13.36
CA LEU A 314 -2.51 9.28 -12.96
C LEU A 314 -2.61 9.49 -11.45
N ARG A 315 -3.55 10.34 -11.05
CA ARG A 315 -3.80 10.70 -9.65
C ARG A 315 -5.19 10.22 -9.23
N PRO A 316 -5.49 10.25 -7.90
CA PRO A 316 -6.76 9.77 -7.39
C PRO A 316 -7.98 10.29 -8.15
N GLY A 317 -8.86 9.35 -8.50
CA GLY A 317 -10.06 9.58 -9.30
C GLY A 317 -9.82 9.66 -10.81
N ALA A 318 -8.68 9.20 -11.32
CA ALA A 318 -8.47 9.03 -12.75
C ALA A 318 -9.09 7.71 -13.23
N GLU A 319 -10.11 7.81 -14.09
CA GLU A 319 -10.85 6.70 -14.67
C GLU A 319 -10.64 6.69 -16.19
N LEU A 320 -9.92 5.70 -16.70
CA LEU A 320 -9.63 5.54 -18.13
C LEU A 320 -10.46 4.40 -18.69
N ALA A 321 -11.37 4.70 -19.63
CA ALA A 321 -12.15 3.68 -20.33
C ALA A 321 -11.28 2.87 -21.32
N GLU A 322 -11.90 1.89 -22.00
CA GLU A 322 -11.21 1.00 -22.94
C GLU A 322 -10.52 1.79 -24.06
N ASP A 323 -9.35 1.29 -24.50
CA ASP A 323 -8.58 1.81 -25.63
C ASP A 323 -8.19 3.29 -25.54
N THR A 324 -8.24 3.88 -24.34
CA THR A 324 -7.78 5.26 -24.12
C THR A 324 -6.27 5.37 -24.31
N HIS A 325 -5.80 6.55 -24.73
CA HIS A 325 -4.37 6.80 -24.85
C HIS A 325 -3.94 8.07 -24.10
N ILE A 326 -3.28 7.91 -22.96
CA ILE A 326 -2.67 8.96 -22.16
C ILE A 326 -1.16 8.94 -22.42
N GLY A 327 -0.66 9.96 -23.12
CA GLY A 327 0.74 10.00 -23.57
C GLY A 327 1.69 10.72 -22.59
N ASN A 328 2.80 11.22 -23.15
CA ASN A 328 3.89 11.75 -22.35
C ASN A 328 3.61 13.13 -21.74
N PHE A 329 4.02 13.27 -20.47
CA PHE A 329 3.82 14.48 -19.67
C PHE A 329 2.35 14.90 -19.59
N VAL A 330 1.47 13.92 -19.49
CA VAL A 330 0.04 14.11 -19.24
C VAL A 330 -0.25 13.76 -17.80
N GLU A 331 -0.92 14.65 -17.10
CA GLU A 331 -1.43 14.43 -15.75
C GLU A 331 -2.96 14.38 -15.78
N VAL A 332 -3.54 13.32 -15.21
CA VAL A 332 -4.99 13.13 -15.05
C VAL A 332 -5.33 13.02 -13.57
N LYS A 333 -6.31 13.79 -13.11
CA LYS A 333 -6.77 13.81 -11.71
C LYS A 333 -8.27 14.00 -11.63
N ASN A 334 -8.96 13.14 -10.87
CA ASN A 334 -10.42 13.25 -10.66
C ASN A 334 -11.14 13.52 -11.99
N ALA A 335 -10.90 12.64 -12.97
CA ALA A 335 -11.43 12.80 -14.31
C ALA A 335 -11.70 11.45 -14.98
N THR A 336 -12.80 11.38 -15.71
CA THR A 336 -13.18 10.23 -16.52
C THR A 336 -12.85 10.50 -17.98
N ILE A 337 -12.16 9.56 -18.63
CA ILE A 337 -11.79 9.62 -20.06
C ILE A 337 -12.52 8.51 -20.78
N GLY A 338 -13.40 8.84 -21.73
CA GLY A 338 -14.21 7.91 -22.50
C GLY A 338 -13.43 7.03 -23.46
N GLU A 339 -14.10 5.99 -23.99
CA GLU A 339 -13.53 4.96 -24.85
C GLU A 339 -12.82 5.55 -26.10
N GLY A 340 -11.62 5.05 -26.38
CA GLY A 340 -10.84 5.46 -27.55
C GLY A 340 -10.34 6.90 -27.55
N SER A 341 -10.58 7.65 -26.47
CA SER A 341 -10.16 9.06 -26.35
C SER A 341 -8.68 9.19 -26.10
N LYS A 342 -8.09 10.30 -26.54
CA LYS A 342 -6.63 10.49 -26.57
C LYS A 342 -6.23 11.84 -26.00
N ALA A 343 -5.25 11.82 -25.09
CA ALA A 343 -4.53 12.98 -24.60
C ALA A 343 -3.02 12.67 -24.62
N ASN A 344 -2.33 13.01 -25.70
CA ASN A 344 -1.03 12.40 -25.98
C ASN A 344 0.17 13.21 -25.49
N HIS A 345 0.04 14.52 -25.21
CA HIS A 345 1.21 15.36 -24.97
C HIS A 345 0.95 16.55 -24.05
N LEU A 346 1.78 16.71 -23.02
CA LEU A 346 1.94 17.98 -22.26
C LEU A 346 0.62 18.59 -21.75
N THR A 347 -0.27 17.77 -21.20
CA THR A 347 -1.66 18.14 -20.90
C THR A 347 -1.96 17.94 -19.43
N TYR A 348 -2.75 18.84 -18.84
CA TYR A 348 -3.36 18.63 -17.53
C TYR A 348 -4.88 18.50 -17.67
N ILE A 349 -5.40 17.37 -17.19
CA ILE A 349 -6.84 17.06 -17.13
C ILE A 349 -7.21 16.86 -15.66
N GLY A 350 -7.90 17.83 -15.11
CA GLY A 350 -8.36 17.79 -13.71
C GLY A 350 -9.82 18.19 -13.59
N ASP A 351 -10.56 17.51 -12.72
CA ASP A 351 -11.99 17.72 -12.49
C ASP A 351 -12.76 17.79 -13.82
N ALA A 352 -12.66 16.70 -14.64
CA ALA A 352 -13.19 16.69 -16.00
C ALA A 352 -13.92 15.39 -16.34
N THR A 353 -14.92 15.48 -17.21
CA THR A 353 -15.53 14.33 -17.88
C THR A 353 -15.33 14.51 -19.38
N ILE A 354 -14.72 13.50 -20.02
CA ILE A 354 -14.43 13.50 -21.46
C ILE A 354 -15.13 12.29 -22.09
N GLY A 355 -15.93 12.53 -23.09
CA GLY A 355 -16.66 11.49 -23.83
C GLY A 355 -15.78 10.65 -24.73
N ASP A 356 -16.40 9.78 -25.53
CA ASP A 356 -15.75 8.78 -26.34
C ASP A 356 -15.15 9.37 -27.64
N GLY A 357 -14.05 8.77 -28.12
CA GLY A 357 -13.41 9.14 -29.38
C GLY A 357 -12.87 10.58 -29.44
N THR A 358 -12.78 11.25 -28.31
CA THR A 358 -12.32 12.65 -28.22
C THR A 358 -10.80 12.76 -28.27
N ASN A 359 -10.32 13.78 -28.99
CA ASN A 359 -8.89 14.08 -29.06
C ASN A 359 -8.53 15.38 -28.36
N ILE A 360 -7.74 15.29 -27.31
CA ILE A 360 -7.22 16.44 -26.57
C ILE A 360 -5.86 16.83 -27.13
N GLY A 361 -5.77 18.05 -27.71
CA GLY A 361 -4.57 18.59 -28.32
C GLY A 361 -3.45 18.86 -27.30
N ALA A 362 -2.22 18.79 -27.76
CA ALA A 362 -1.03 19.02 -26.94
C ALA A 362 -1.07 20.37 -26.22
N GLY A 363 -0.70 20.41 -24.95
CA GLY A 363 -0.68 21.63 -24.14
C GLY A 363 -2.06 22.12 -23.68
N THR A 364 -3.10 21.30 -23.78
CA THR A 364 -4.42 21.63 -23.27
C THR A 364 -4.44 21.56 -21.74
N ILE A 365 -5.12 22.52 -21.13
CA ILE A 365 -5.28 22.58 -19.67
C ILE A 365 -6.76 22.80 -19.34
N THR A 366 -7.32 21.93 -18.50
CA THR A 366 -8.57 22.21 -17.80
C THR A 366 -8.23 23.15 -16.64
N CYS A 367 -8.61 24.43 -16.76
CA CYS A 367 -8.38 25.41 -15.71
C CYS A 367 -9.46 25.28 -14.63
N ASN A 368 -9.34 24.23 -13.81
CA ASN A 368 -10.37 23.77 -12.87
C ASN A 368 -10.38 24.47 -11.52
N TYR A 369 -9.44 25.39 -11.24
CA TYR A 369 -9.31 26.05 -9.95
C TYR A 369 -9.28 27.56 -10.09
N ASP A 370 -10.18 28.26 -9.40
CA ASP A 370 -10.30 29.72 -9.45
C ASP A 370 -9.53 30.46 -8.34
N GLY A 371 -8.77 29.74 -7.53
CA GLY A 371 -8.07 30.25 -6.36
C GLY A 371 -8.77 29.90 -5.04
N VAL A 372 -10.04 29.48 -5.06
CA VAL A 372 -10.85 29.13 -3.89
C VAL A 372 -11.58 27.79 -4.10
N MET A 373 -12.27 27.64 -5.22
CA MET A 373 -13.11 26.47 -5.53
C MET A 373 -12.60 25.74 -6.78
N LYS A 374 -13.00 24.49 -6.90
CA LYS A 374 -12.80 23.67 -8.10
C LYS A 374 -14.07 23.61 -8.91
N HIS A 375 -13.92 23.60 -10.23
CA HIS A 375 -15.00 23.60 -11.20
C HIS A 375 -14.81 22.48 -12.22
N GLN A 376 -15.91 21.97 -12.74
CA GLN A 376 -15.95 20.86 -13.70
C GLN A 376 -15.81 21.35 -15.14
N THR A 377 -15.03 20.62 -15.93
CA THR A 377 -15.02 20.69 -17.39
C THR A 377 -15.74 19.46 -17.97
N THR A 378 -16.71 19.68 -18.86
CA THR A 378 -17.41 18.58 -19.56
C THR A 378 -17.09 18.66 -21.04
N ILE A 379 -16.63 17.56 -21.63
CA ILE A 379 -16.31 17.43 -23.06
C ILE A 379 -17.09 16.24 -23.57
N GLY A 380 -17.89 16.44 -24.61
CA GLY A 380 -18.70 15.41 -25.25
C GLY A 380 -17.87 14.41 -26.07
N ASP A 381 -18.59 13.65 -26.90
CA ASP A 381 -18.02 12.64 -27.75
C ASP A 381 -17.42 13.24 -29.04
N ARG A 382 -16.37 12.61 -29.57
CA ARG A 382 -15.75 12.95 -30.85
C ARG A 382 -15.29 14.40 -30.97
N VAL A 383 -15.04 15.05 -29.82
CA VAL A 383 -14.59 16.44 -29.77
C VAL A 383 -13.10 16.51 -30.19
N PHE A 384 -12.77 17.54 -30.92
CA PHE A 384 -11.38 17.86 -31.25
C PHE A 384 -10.95 19.15 -30.51
N VAL A 385 -10.17 18.99 -29.45
CA VAL A 385 -9.58 20.13 -28.74
C VAL A 385 -8.24 20.49 -29.39
N GLY A 386 -8.14 21.70 -29.95
CA GLY A 386 -6.90 22.19 -30.57
C GLY A 386 -5.77 22.36 -29.54
N SER A 387 -4.51 22.27 -30.03
CA SER A 387 -3.34 22.39 -29.15
C SER A 387 -3.27 23.74 -28.42
N ASN A 388 -2.69 23.75 -27.21
CA ASN A 388 -2.58 24.94 -26.33
C ASN A 388 -3.94 25.62 -26.06
N THR A 389 -4.99 24.81 -25.90
CA THR A 389 -6.31 25.31 -25.48
C THR A 389 -6.41 25.35 -23.96
N MET A 390 -6.83 26.51 -23.43
CA MET A 390 -7.19 26.67 -22.02
C MET A 390 -8.71 26.56 -21.90
N LEU A 391 -9.19 25.55 -21.19
CA LEU A 391 -10.61 25.36 -20.89
C LEU A 391 -10.87 25.92 -19.49
N VAL A 392 -11.44 27.13 -19.41
CA VAL A 392 -11.69 27.81 -18.13
C VAL A 392 -13.00 27.31 -17.54
N ALA A 393 -12.88 26.40 -16.59
CA ALA A 393 -14.04 25.80 -15.94
C ALA A 393 -14.80 26.79 -15.02
N PRO A 394 -16.15 26.65 -14.90
CA PRO A 394 -16.95 25.61 -15.52
C PRO A 394 -17.17 25.89 -17.02
N VAL A 395 -16.99 24.88 -17.87
CA VAL A 395 -17.20 24.97 -19.31
C VAL A 395 -17.57 23.63 -19.89
N SER A 396 -18.47 23.64 -20.89
CA SER A 396 -18.92 22.43 -21.60
C SER A 396 -18.64 22.55 -23.09
N LEU A 397 -18.10 21.48 -23.70
CA LEU A 397 -17.97 21.32 -25.14
C LEU A 397 -18.90 20.18 -25.55
N GLY A 398 -19.86 20.49 -26.42
CA GLY A 398 -20.82 19.51 -26.93
C GLY A 398 -20.19 18.51 -27.90
N ASP A 399 -20.95 17.48 -28.28
CA ASP A 399 -20.50 16.43 -29.19
C ASP A 399 -20.05 16.99 -30.53
N ASP A 400 -19.03 16.37 -31.14
CA ASP A 400 -18.47 16.78 -32.42
C ASP A 400 -17.97 18.24 -32.46
N ALA A 401 -17.86 18.92 -31.30
CA ALA A 401 -17.33 20.27 -31.23
C ALA A 401 -15.83 20.32 -31.49
N MET A 402 -15.34 21.51 -31.91
CA MET A 402 -13.93 21.73 -32.15
C MET A 402 -13.48 23.04 -31.54
N THR A 403 -12.26 23.08 -30.98
CA THR A 403 -11.60 24.33 -30.59
C THR A 403 -10.39 24.60 -31.45
N GLY A 404 -10.17 25.86 -31.87
CA GLY A 404 -8.97 26.25 -32.57
C GLY A 404 -7.75 26.32 -31.64
N SER A 405 -6.58 25.85 -32.12
CA SER A 405 -5.34 25.88 -31.31
C SER A 405 -5.03 27.28 -30.78
N GLY A 406 -4.57 27.35 -29.51
CA GLY A 406 -4.25 28.61 -28.85
C GLY A 406 -5.48 29.37 -28.30
N SER A 407 -6.64 28.71 -28.22
CA SER A 407 -7.87 29.35 -27.71
C SER A 407 -7.91 29.32 -26.18
N VAL A 408 -8.50 30.38 -25.61
CA VAL A 408 -8.92 30.43 -24.19
C VAL A 408 -10.45 30.41 -24.17
N VAL A 409 -11.02 29.23 -23.90
CA VAL A 409 -12.47 28.98 -23.95
C VAL A 409 -13.06 29.24 -22.58
N THR A 410 -14.00 30.18 -22.49
CA THR A 410 -14.64 30.63 -21.25
C THR A 410 -16.16 30.48 -21.27
N ASN A 411 -16.72 30.08 -22.39
CA ASN A 411 -18.16 29.86 -22.57
C ASN A 411 -18.38 28.49 -23.21
N ASP A 412 -19.52 27.91 -22.96
CA ASP A 412 -19.92 26.64 -23.54
C ASP A 412 -19.88 26.65 -25.08
N VAL A 413 -19.48 25.54 -25.65
CA VAL A 413 -19.40 25.33 -27.10
C VAL A 413 -20.48 24.30 -27.50
N PRO A 414 -21.50 24.67 -28.27
CA PRO A 414 -22.55 23.73 -28.68
C PRO A 414 -22.03 22.59 -29.56
N ASP A 415 -22.85 21.54 -29.69
CA ASP A 415 -22.57 20.40 -30.56
C ASP A 415 -22.20 20.83 -31.98
N GLY A 416 -21.16 20.22 -32.55
CA GLY A 416 -20.68 20.47 -33.90
C GLY A 416 -20.11 21.87 -34.14
N ALA A 417 -20.00 22.72 -33.12
CA ALA A 417 -19.53 24.08 -33.26
C ALA A 417 -17.99 24.20 -33.24
N LEU A 418 -17.45 25.18 -33.96
CA LEU A 418 -16.05 25.57 -33.90
C LEU A 418 -15.88 26.84 -33.04
N ALA A 419 -15.18 26.70 -31.92
CA ALA A 419 -14.81 27.82 -31.04
C ALA A 419 -13.41 28.35 -31.38
N LEU A 420 -13.29 29.65 -31.63
CA LEU A 420 -12.04 30.35 -31.88
C LEU A 420 -11.91 31.53 -30.87
N ALA A 421 -11.16 31.32 -29.80
CA ALA A 421 -11.00 32.31 -28.73
C ALA A 421 -9.53 32.77 -28.61
N ARG A 422 -9.03 33.39 -29.69
CA ARG A 422 -7.65 33.90 -29.82
C ARG A 422 -7.63 35.19 -30.67
N ALA A 423 -6.62 36.05 -30.47
CA ALA A 423 -6.44 37.24 -31.28
C ALA A 423 -6.21 36.88 -32.77
N ARG A 424 -6.72 37.73 -33.68
CA ARG A 424 -6.42 37.60 -35.11
C ARG A 424 -4.92 37.83 -35.33
N GLN A 425 -4.30 36.99 -36.16
CA GLN A 425 -2.87 37.14 -36.48
C GLN A 425 -2.62 38.47 -37.23
N GLU A 426 -1.65 39.24 -36.77
CA GLU A 426 -1.13 40.43 -37.44
C GLU A 426 0.34 40.19 -37.82
N THR A 427 0.67 40.33 -39.08
CA THR A 427 2.04 40.18 -39.57
C THR A 427 2.63 41.50 -39.93
N LYS A 428 3.76 41.88 -39.32
CA LYS A 428 4.51 43.13 -39.55
C LYS A 428 5.84 42.84 -40.25
N PRO A 429 5.92 42.92 -41.59
CA PRO A 429 7.13 42.60 -42.33
C PRO A 429 8.33 43.44 -41.88
N GLY A 430 9.47 42.81 -41.68
CA GLY A 430 10.72 43.47 -41.28
C GLY A 430 10.83 43.91 -39.81
N MET A 431 9.74 43.87 -39.04
CA MET A 431 9.73 44.35 -37.65
C MET A 431 10.66 43.54 -36.72
N ALA A 432 10.74 42.20 -36.91
CA ALA A 432 11.63 41.37 -36.08
C ALA A 432 13.10 41.78 -36.24
N ARG A 433 13.58 42.03 -37.49
CA ARG A 433 14.95 42.50 -37.75
C ARG A 433 15.19 43.83 -37.08
N LYS A 434 14.28 44.79 -37.25
CA LYS A 434 14.36 46.13 -36.64
C LYS A 434 14.44 46.07 -35.12
N MET A 435 13.64 45.21 -34.46
CA MET A 435 13.70 45.00 -33.02
C MET A 435 15.04 44.44 -32.57
N VAL A 436 15.60 43.47 -33.25
CA VAL A 436 16.91 42.88 -32.93
C VAL A 436 18.02 43.92 -33.06
N GLU A 437 17.99 44.77 -34.12
CA GLU A 437 18.96 45.86 -34.30
C GLU A 437 18.88 46.88 -33.17
N LEU A 438 17.68 47.30 -32.78
CA LEU A 438 17.46 48.23 -31.67
C LEU A 438 17.99 47.64 -30.32
N LEU A 439 17.73 46.35 -30.06
CA LEU A 439 18.22 45.67 -28.87
C LEU A 439 19.75 45.55 -28.86
N LYS A 440 20.37 45.23 -30.00
CA LYS A 440 21.85 45.21 -30.15
C LYS A 440 22.45 46.61 -29.89
N ALA A 441 21.85 47.69 -30.45
CA ALA A 441 22.29 49.04 -30.21
C ALA A 441 22.15 49.45 -28.72
N LYS A 442 21.03 49.03 -28.06
CA LYS A 442 20.82 49.27 -26.64
C LYS A 442 21.86 48.54 -25.77
N LYS A 443 22.21 47.29 -26.14
CA LYS A 443 23.25 46.53 -25.45
C LYS A 443 24.61 47.22 -25.54
N LYS A 444 25.03 47.61 -26.76
CA LYS A 444 26.29 48.33 -26.97
C LYS A 444 26.40 49.65 -26.16
N ARG A 445 25.26 50.38 -26.02
CA ARG A 445 25.22 51.59 -25.18
C ARG A 445 25.35 51.34 -23.69
N LYS A 446 24.91 50.14 -23.22
CA LYS A 446 25.08 49.73 -21.81
C LYS A 446 26.50 49.26 -21.51
N GLU A 447 27.17 48.63 -22.49
CA GLU A 447 28.54 48.12 -22.35
C GLU A 447 29.59 49.23 -22.50
N ALA A 448 29.18 50.41 -23.05
CA ALA A 448 30.04 51.59 -23.20
C ALA A 448 29.90 52.61 -22.04
N LYS A 449 29.07 52.32 -21.03
CA LYS A 449 28.97 53.05 -19.77
C LYS A 449 29.59 52.23 -18.64
#